data_01815b34b327de744b2d27f49c4773ba
#
_entry.id   01815b34b327de744b2d27f49c4773ba
#
_cell.length_a   1.000
_cell.length_b   1.000
_cell.length_c   1.000
_cell.angle_alpha   90.00
_cell.angle_beta   90.00
_cell.angle_gamma   90.00
#
_symmetry.space_group_name_H-M   'P 1'
#
loop_
_entity.id
_entity.type
_entity.pdbx_description
1 polymer ?
#
loop_
_entity_poly.entity_id
_entity_poly.type
_entity_poly.pdbx_seq_one_letter_code
_entity_poly.pdbx_strand_id
1 'polypeptide(L)'
;MKNEVMAKALTGIDDELIVSAHTNTVSGHIKKKWIYICAAEACLIALFFAILSTQHKDEMKILIYGNAVSDEPVFIDVPAKLSSDMRQTNSQAIVVPVEMHINGNSSIHASDGTIEVSSLETDEVLCIGQYYMAAGSVNVRWVIEDAEISESYQLRLKNDNTVLVLSYDKNSENWILTKQ
;
A
#
# COMPACT_ATOMS: atom_id res chain seq x y z
N MET A 1 -45.76 61.69 -9.02
CA MET A 1 -44.71 61.79 -10.08
C MET A 1 -43.78 60.62 -10.30
N LYS A 2 -43.53 59.73 -9.33
CA LYS A 2 -42.66 58.54 -9.57
C LYS A 2 -43.37 57.39 -10.31
N ASN A 3 -44.68 57.28 -10.17
CA ASN A 3 -45.43 56.14 -10.75
C ASN A 3 -45.75 56.35 -12.23
N GLU A 4 -45.84 57.58 -12.72
CA GLU A 4 -46.07 57.90 -14.15
C GLU A 4 -44.81 57.62 -15.01
N VAL A 5 -43.64 57.82 -14.46
CA VAL A 5 -42.39 57.55 -15.18
C VAL A 5 -42.16 56.06 -15.34
N MET A 6 -42.57 55.26 -14.33
CA MET A 6 -42.50 53.82 -14.40
C MET A 6 -43.51 53.21 -15.36
N ALA A 7 -44.74 53.76 -15.39
CA ALA A 7 -45.75 53.31 -16.35
C ALA A 7 -45.33 53.60 -17.80
N LYS A 8 -44.69 54.73 -18.04
CA LYS A 8 -44.23 55.12 -19.35
C LYS A 8 -43.02 54.32 -19.83
N ALA A 9 -42.17 53.84 -18.88
CA ALA A 9 -41.07 52.95 -19.19
C ALA A 9 -41.52 51.54 -19.53
N LEU A 10 -42.64 51.08 -18.96
CA LEU A 10 -43.21 49.77 -19.25
C LEU A 10 -43.98 49.72 -20.56
N THR A 11 -44.56 50.82 -21.01
CA THR A 11 -45.30 50.91 -22.31
C THR A 11 -44.33 51.09 -23.51
N GLY A 12 -43.05 51.30 -23.27
CA GLY A 12 -42.03 51.40 -24.33
C GLY A 12 -41.24 50.10 -24.56
N ILE A 13 -41.62 49.02 -23.91
CA ILE A 13 -41.03 47.71 -24.22
C ILE A 13 -41.77 47.19 -25.45
N ASP A 14 -41.05 47.12 -26.53
CA ASP A 14 -41.53 46.66 -27.81
C ASP A 14 -42.12 45.24 -27.66
N ASP A 15 -43.38 45.04 -28.03
CA ASP A 15 -44.06 43.75 -27.92
C ASP A 15 -43.26 42.64 -28.67
N GLU A 16 -42.48 43.04 -29.66
CA GLU A 16 -41.57 42.17 -30.38
C GLU A 16 -40.46 41.59 -29.48
N LEU A 17 -39.96 42.37 -28.49
CA LEU A 17 -38.98 41.94 -27.52
C LEU A 17 -39.56 40.92 -26.52
N ILE A 18 -40.85 41.15 -26.13
CA ILE A 18 -41.54 40.22 -25.21
C ILE A 18 -41.84 38.90 -25.96
N VAL A 19 -42.27 38.97 -27.17
CA VAL A 19 -42.52 37.79 -28.03
C VAL A 19 -41.21 37.04 -28.34
N SER A 20 -40.14 37.77 -28.59
CA SER A 20 -38.81 37.12 -28.84
C SER A 20 -38.23 36.48 -27.57
N ALA A 21 -38.48 37.07 -26.40
CA ALA A 21 -38.08 36.46 -25.13
C ALA A 21 -38.91 35.22 -24.78
N HIS A 22 -40.18 35.20 -25.18
CA HIS A 22 -41.05 34.03 -24.91
C HIS A 22 -40.89 32.91 -25.97
N THR A 23 -40.48 33.22 -27.20
CA THR A 23 -40.22 32.27 -28.26
C THR A 23 -38.78 31.73 -28.25
N ASN A 24 -37.89 32.40 -27.55
CA ASN A 24 -36.60 31.83 -27.15
C ASN A 24 -36.76 30.87 -25.98
N THR A 25 -37.72 29.97 -26.03
CA THR A 25 -37.49 28.64 -25.48
C THR A 25 -36.23 28.16 -26.19
N VAL A 26 -35.15 28.12 -25.42
CA VAL A 26 -33.89 27.55 -25.82
C VAL A 26 -34.19 26.11 -26.24
N SER A 27 -34.69 25.96 -27.44
CA SER A 27 -34.53 24.74 -28.21
C SER A 27 -33.01 24.63 -28.44
N GLY A 28 -32.36 24.27 -27.37
CA GLY A 28 -30.95 23.94 -27.41
C GLY A 28 -30.81 22.80 -28.38
N HIS A 29 -30.71 23.11 -29.65
CA HIS A 29 -29.98 22.28 -30.58
C HIS A 29 -28.53 22.31 -30.06
N ILE A 30 -28.30 21.66 -28.92
CA ILE A 30 -26.96 21.21 -28.51
C ILE A 30 -26.52 20.45 -29.76
N LYS A 31 -25.75 21.15 -30.60
CA LYS A 31 -25.27 20.60 -31.87
C LYS A 31 -24.68 19.26 -31.51
N LYS A 32 -25.16 18.17 -32.08
CA LYS A 32 -24.74 16.79 -31.74
C LYS A 32 -23.21 16.68 -31.65
N LYS A 33 -22.48 17.54 -32.36
CA LYS A 33 -21.02 17.68 -32.26
C LYS A 33 -20.51 18.04 -30.83
N TRP A 34 -21.22 18.86 -30.07
CA TRP A 34 -20.81 19.21 -28.72
C TRP A 34 -20.98 18.04 -27.74
N ILE A 35 -22.01 17.24 -27.93
CA ILE A 35 -22.21 16.03 -27.11
C ILE A 35 -21.07 15.04 -27.35
N TYR A 36 -20.61 14.88 -28.59
CA TYR A 36 -19.49 14.00 -28.90
C TYR A 36 -18.17 14.53 -28.34
N ILE A 37 -17.96 15.85 -28.32
CA ILE A 37 -16.74 16.45 -27.74
C ILE A 37 -16.72 16.23 -26.22
N CYS A 38 -17.83 16.52 -25.51
CA CYS A 38 -17.91 16.28 -24.07
C CYS A 38 -17.81 14.79 -23.71
N ALA A 39 -18.35 13.89 -24.53
CA ALA A 39 -18.19 12.45 -24.34
C ALA A 39 -16.75 11.99 -24.55
N ALA A 40 -16.04 12.54 -25.53
CA ALA A 40 -14.64 12.23 -25.77
C ALA A 40 -13.74 12.70 -24.62
N GLU A 41 -13.98 13.92 -24.09
CA GLU A 41 -13.24 14.44 -22.93
C GLU A 41 -13.50 13.59 -21.68
N ALA A 42 -14.75 13.21 -21.42
CA ALA A 42 -15.10 12.34 -20.30
C ALA A 42 -14.43 10.96 -20.41
N CYS A 43 -14.35 10.39 -21.63
CA CYS A 43 -13.65 9.13 -21.87
C CYS A 43 -12.13 9.27 -21.65
N LEU A 44 -11.53 10.39 -22.07
CA LEU A 44 -10.09 10.64 -21.84
C LEU A 44 -9.78 10.82 -20.37
N ILE A 45 -10.63 11.52 -19.62
CA ILE A 45 -10.50 11.68 -18.16
C ILE A 45 -10.66 10.32 -17.48
N ALA A 46 -11.65 9.51 -17.84
CA ALA A 46 -11.84 8.18 -17.30
C ALA A 46 -10.65 7.24 -17.61
N LEU A 47 -10.12 7.29 -18.83
CA LEU A 47 -8.91 6.56 -19.20
C LEU A 47 -7.69 7.03 -18.42
N PHE A 48 -7.53 8.33 -18.22
CA PHE A 48 -6.43 8.89 -17.42
C PHE A 48 -6.52 8.44 -15.95
N PHE A 49 -7.72 8.46 -15.36
CA PHE A 49 -7.94 7.92 -14.01
C PHE A 49 -7.76 6.40 -13.96
N ALA A 50 -8.15 5.66 -14.99
CA ALA A 50 -7.90 4.23 -15.07
C ALA A 50 -6.39 3.94 -15.15
N ILE A 51 -5.63 4.69 -15.93
CA ILE A 51 -4.17 4.58 -16.01
C ILE A 51 -3.51 4.97 -14.69
N LEU A 52 -3.98 6.03 -14.02
CA LEU A 52 -3.48 6.42 -12.69
C LEU A 52 -3.82 5.39 -11.62
N SER A 53 -4.99 4.76 -11.70
CA SER A 53 -5.37 3.71 -10.74
C SER A 53 -4.70 2.36 -11.01
N THR A 54 -4.24 2.12 -12.24
CA THR A 54 -3.40 0.99 -12.61
C THR A 54 -1.90 1.31 -12.50
N GLN A 55 -1.54 2.56 -12.17
CA GLN A 55 -0.18 2.79 -11.70
C GLN A 55 0.01 1.89 -10.48
N HIS A 56 0.71 0.82 -10.74
CA HIS A 56 1.14 -0.22 -9.84
C HIS A 56 1.18 0.32 -8.40
N LYS A 57 0.39 -0.25 -7.53
CA LYS A 57 0.86 -0.41 -6.17
C LYS A 57 2.17 -1.17 -6.37
N ASP A 58 3.27 -0.45 -6.34
CA ASP A 58 4.58 -1.07 -6.28
C ASP A 58 4.54 -1.93 -5.03
N GLU A 59 4.19 -3.20 -5.22
CA GLU A 59 4.05 -4.16 -4.15
C GLU A 59 5.41 -4.23 -3.48
N MET A 60 5.40 -4.09 -2.18
CA MET A 60 6.60 -4.28 -1.39
C MET A 60 7.16 -5.67 -1.70
N LYS A 61 8.39 -5.70 -2.21
CA LYS A 61 9.04 -6.95 -2.52
C LYS A 61 9.81 -7.43 -1.29
N ILE A 62 9.46 -8.61 -0.83
CA ILE A 62 10.11 -9.27 0.31
C ILE A 62 10.86 -10.48 -0.23
N LEU A 63 12.13 -10.58 0.11
CA LEU A 63 12.96 -11.72 -0.25
C LEU A 63 13.54 -12.38 1.02
N ILE A 64 13.62 -13.69 0.99
CA ILE A 64 14.29 -14.48 2.02
C ILE A 64 15.29 -15.36 1.32
N TYR A 65 16.55 -15.27 1.73
CA TYR A 65 17.66 -15.93 1.02
C TYR A 65 17.69 -15.59 -0.48
N GLY A 66 17.30 -14.33 -0.86
CA GLY A 66 17.28 -13.89 -2.25
C GLY A 66 16.06 -14.37 -3.07
N ASN A 67 15.15 -15.17 -2.49
CA ASN A 67 13.95 -15.65 -3.14
C ASN A 67 12.74 -14.84 -2.70
N ALA A 68 11.88 -14.45 -3.65
CA ALA A 68 10.65 -13.72 -3.33
C ALA A 68 9.73 -14.60 -2.46
N VAL A 69 9.22 -14.02 -1.38
CA VAL A 69 8.27 -14.68 -0.50
C VAL A 69 6.93 -14.79 -1.21
N SER A 70 6.49 -16.01 -1.43
CA SER A 70 5.16 -16.36 -1.95
C SER A 70 4.28 -16.91 -0.83
N ASP A 71 3.09 -17.40 -1.19
CA ASP A 71 2.21 -18.08 -0.25
C ASP A 71 2.74 -19.47 0.18
N GLU A 72 3.81 -19.93 -0.48
CA GLU A 72 4.46 -21.18 -0.11
C GLU A 72 5.38 -20.98 1.11
N PRO A 73 5.41 -21.94 2.07
CA PRO A 73 6.26 -21.84 3.24
C PRO A 73 7.75 -21.91 2.85
N VAL A 74 8.54 -21.02 3.44
CA VAL A 74 10.00 -20.98 3.27
C VAL A 74 10.64 -21.65 4.48
N PHE A 75 11.48 -22.64 4.26
CA PHE A 75 12.26 -23.26 5.33
C PHE A 75 13.36 -22.31 5.81
N ILE A 76 13.44 -22.13 7.12
CA ILE A 76 14.47 -21.31 7.73
C ILE A 76 15.62 -22.24 8.17
N ASP A 77 16.78 -22.00 7.58
CA ASP A 77 17.98 -22.75 7.93
C ASP A 77 18.47 -22.28 9.31
N VAL A 78 18.26 -23.11 10.29
CA VAL A 78 18.75 -22.88 11.64
C VAL A 78 20.09 -23.57 11.77
N PRO A 79 21.18 -22.81 11.92
CA PRO A 79 22.52 -23.44 11.99
C PRO A 79 22.55 -24.45 13.15
N ALA A 80 22.76 -25.69 12.79
CA ALA A 80 22.73 -26.86 13.67
C ALA A 80 23.84 -26.86 14.76
N LYS A 81 24.48 -25.74 15.03
CA LYS A 81 25.66 -25.68 15.90
C LYS A 81 25.57 -24.69 17.03
N LEU A 82 24.82 -25.09 18.03
CA LEU A 82 25.24 -24.82 19.40
C LEU A 82 24.94 -26.06 20.28
N SER A 83 25.08 -27.24 19.72
CA SER A 83 24.42 -28.45 20.20
C SER A 83 25.27 -29.44 20.98
N SER A 84 26.50 -29.18 21.38
CA SER A 84 27.17 -30.22 22.15
C SER A 84 27.26 -29.99 23.66
N ASP A 85 27.05 -28.74 24.13
CA ASP A 85 27.23 -28.47 25.56
C ASP A 85 26.02 -27.87 26.31
N MET A 86 24.91 -27.57 25.63
CA MET A 86 23.69 -27.06 26.26
C MET A 86 22.53 -28.04 26.16
N ARG A 87 22.64 -29.19 26.83
CA ARG A 87 21.56 -30.19 26.91
C ARG A 87 20.44 -29.84 27.89
N GLN A 88 20.21 -28.59 28.24
CA GLN A 88 19.23 -28.28 29.30
C GLN A 88 18.20 -27.16 29.00
N THR A 89 18.28 -26.47 27.87
CA THR A 89 17.20 -25.57 27.49
C THR A 89 16.78 -25.87 26.06
N ASN A 90 15.49 -26.12 25.85
CA ASN A 90 14.87 -26.28 24.50
C ASN A 90 14.82 -24.95 23.73
N SER A 91 15.61 -24.00 24.12
CA SER A 91 15.65 -22.66 23.55
C SER A 91 16.78 -22.54 22.54
N GLN A 92 16.43 -22.19 21.33
CA GLN A 92 17.34 -22.02 20.21
C GLN A 92 17.18 -20.61 19.65
N ALA A 93 18.28 -19.90 19.47
CA ALA A 93 18.24 -18.63 18.76
C ALA A 93 18.02 -18.86 17.26
N ILE A 94 17.00 -18.23 16.71
CA ILE A 94 16.65 -18.28 15.28
C ILE A 94 16.95 -16.92 14.68
N VAL A 95 17.62 -16.92 13.53
CA VAL A 95 17.88 -15.72 12.76
C VAL A 95 17.19 -15.83 11.41
N VAL A 96 16.23 -14.96 11.15
CA VAL A 96 15.50 -14.88 9.88
C VAL A 96 16.02 -13.68 9.09
N PRO A 97 16.76 -13.87 8.01
CA PRO A 97 17.20 -12.80 7.14
C PRO A 97 16.05 -12.44 6.18
N VAL A 98 15.65 -11.18 6.17
CA VAL A 98 14.58 -10.66 5.30
C VAL A 98 15.09 -9.41 4.58
N GLU A 99 15.17 -9.48 3.27
CA GLU A 99 15.46 -8.33 2.42
C GLU A 99 14.13 -7.71 1.96
N MET A 100 14.00 -6.39 2.10
CA MET A 100 12.77 -5.68 1.79
C MET A 100 13.04 -4.50 0.86
N HIS A 101 12.28 -4.45 -0.24
CA HIS A 101 12.22 -3.28 -1.10
C HIS A 101 10.89 -2.58 -0.88
N ILE A 102 10.93 -1.43 -0.21
CA ILE A 102 9.76 -0.72 0.28
C ILE A 102 9.57 0.55 -0.56
N ASN A 103 8.43 0.65 -1.23
CA ASN A 103 8.04 1.87 -1.91
C ASN A 103 7.29 2.79 -0.93
N GLY A 104 7.92 3.92 -0.57
CA GLY A 104 7.43 4.83 0.46
C GLY A 104 7.88 4.42 1.87
N ASN A 105 7.04 4.66 2.88
CA ASN A 105 7.35 4.36 4.27
C ASN A 105 6.53 3.17 4.75
N SER A 106 7.15 2.21 5.38
CA SER A 106 6.48 1.09 6.05
C SER A 106 7.00 0.91 7.47
N SER A 107 6.13 0.55 8.40
CA SER A 107 6.58 0.16 9.72
C SER A 107 6.78 -1.35 9.80
N ILE A 108 7.91 -1.74 10.36
CA ILE A 108 8.29 -3.12 10.65
C ILE A 108 8.16 -3.31 12.16
N HIS A 109 7.43 -4.32 12.58
CA HIS A 109 7.23 -4.63 14.00
C HIS A 109 7.32 -6.12 14.25
N ALA A 110 8.26 -6.53 15.08
CA ALA A 110 8.36 -7.90 15.58
C ALA A 110 7.47 -8.10 16.79
N SER A 111 6.69 -9.19 16.83
CA SER A 111 5.90 -9.55 18.02
C SER A 111 6.80 -9.97 19.16
N ASP A 112 7.93 -10.57 18.83
CA ASP A 112 8.95 -11.03 19.75
C ASP A 112 10.33 -11.02 19.08
N GLY A 113 11.37 -11.08 19.90
CA GLY A 113 12.76 -10.99 19.45
C GLY A 113 13.18 -9.57 19.13
N THR A 114 14.26 -9.46 18.39
CA THR A 114 14.90 -8.20 18.02
C THR A 114 15.08 -8.14 16.51
N ILE A 115 14.78 -7.02 15.90
CA ILE A 115 15.14 -6.73 14.51
C ILE A 115 16.37 -5.84 14.48
N GLU A 116 17.35 -6.24 13.70
CA GLU A 116 18.47 -5.42 13.28
C GLU A 116 18.24 -5.01 11.84
N VAL A 117 18.07 -3.73 11.60
CA VAL A 117 17.78 -3.17 10.27
C VAL A 117 19.01 -2.47 9.75
N SER A 118 19.44 -2.82 8.56
CA SER A 118 20.55 -2.16 7.87
C SER A 118 20.13 -1.68 6.49
N SER A 119 20.82 -0.66 5.99
CA SER A 119 20.67 -0.20 4.61
C SER A 119 21.20 -1.27 3.65
N LEU A 120 20.44 -1.61 2.62
CA LEU A 120 20.90 -2.56 1.59
C LEU A 120 22.02 -1.96 0.72
N GLU A 121 22.11 -0.63 0.66
CA GLU A 121 23.11 0.06 -0.18
C GLU A 121 24.44 0.27 0.54
N THR A 122 24.41 0.54 1.86
CA THR A 122 25.60 0.95 2.62
C THR A 122 26.01 -0.07 3.69
N ASP A 123 25.20 -1.10 3.95
CA ASP A 123 25.34 -2.05 5.07
C ASP A 123 25.36 -1.37 6.46
N GLU A 124 25.04 -0.09 6.53
CA GLU A 124 24.97 0.64 7.78
C GLU A 124 23.78 0.19 8.61
N VAL A 125 24.02 -0.10 9.90
CA VAL A 125 22.95 -0.45 10.84
C VAL A 125 22.14 0.80 11.17
N LEU A 126 20.87 0.78 10.81
CA LEU A 126 19.93 1.90 10.99
C LEU A 126 19.19 1.80 12.32
N CYS A 127 18.90 0.59 12.77
CA CYS A 127 18.14 0.34 14.00
C CYS A 127 18.39 -1.05 14.56
N ILE A 128 18.36 -1.17 15.88
CA ILE A 128 18.25 -2.44 16.61
C ILE A 128 17.11 -2.28 17.61
N GLY A 129 16.09 -3.14 17.55
CA GLY A 129 14.93 -3.07 18.44
C GLY A 129 13.79 -3.97 17.96
N GLN A 130 12.58 -3.69 18.38
CA GLN A 130 11.37 -4.43 17.94
C GLN A 130 10.55 -3.67 16.91
N TYR A 131 10.85 -2.40 16.67
CA TYR A 131 10.10 -1.55 15.76
C TYR A 131 11.04 -0.64 14.98
N TYR A 132 10.75 -0.50 13.68
CA TYR A 132 11.45 0.45 12.82
C TYR A 132 10.50 1.01 11.73
N MET A 133 10.67 2.29 11.40
CA MET A 133 10.01 2.90 10.24
C MET A 133 10.99 2.88 9.06
N ALA A 134 10.79 1.93 8.17
CA ALA A 134 11.65 1.73 7.01
C ALA A 134 11.18 2.52 5.79
N ALA A 135 12.13 2.98 5.00
CA ALA A 135 11.92 3.56 3.67
C ALA A 135 13.00 3.04 2.72
N GLY A 136 12.64 2.75 1.48
CA GLY A 136 13.57 2.23 0.49
C GLY A 136 13.94 0.76 0.71
N SER A 137 15.17 0.40 0.33
CA SER A 137 15.65 -0.98 0.41
C SER A 137 16.42 -1.21 1.70
N VAL A 138 15.97 -2.16 2.51
CA VAL A 138 16.57 -2.51 3.79
C VAL A 138 16.77 -4.01 3.92
N ASN A 139 17.80 -4.37 4.67
CA ASN A 139 18.03 -5.73 5.12
C ASN A 139 17.65 -5.82 6.61
N VAL A 140 16.83 -6.81 6.95
CA VAL A 140 16.32 -7.04 8.30
C VAL A 140 16.80 -8.40 8.77
N ARG A 141 17.55 -8.43 9.86
CA ARG A 141 17.85 -9.62 10.62
C ARG A 141 16.90 -9.71 11.80
N TRP A 142 15.93 -10.59 11.70
CA TRP A 142 15.02 -10.85 12.80
C TRP A 142 15.58 -11.98 13.68
N VAL A 143 15.96 -11.66 14.91
CA VAL A 143 16.58 -12.57 15.85
C VAL A 143 15.58 -12.88 16.97
N ILE A 144 15.26 -14.14 17.13
CA ILE A 144 14.41 -14.65 18.20
C ILE A 144 15.30 -15.48 19.10
N GLU A 145 15.59 -14.95 20.26
CA GLU A 145 16.31 -15.67 21.30
C GLU A 145 15.29 -16.56 22.03
N ASP A 146 15.71 -17.73 22.43
CA ASP A 146 14.87 -18.67 23.20
C ASP A 146 13.55 -19.08 22.50
N ALA A 147 13.63 -19.33 21.18
CA ALA A 147 12.48 -19.74 20.40
C ALA A 147 11.93 -21.09 20.86
N GLU A 148 10.62 -21.13 21.17
CA GLU A 148 9.92 -22.33 21.57
C GLU A 148 9.16 -22.97 20.42
N ILE A 149 9.27 -24.27 20.26
CA ILE A 149 8.60 -25.05 19.18
C ILE A 149 7.07 -25.06 19.29
N SER A 150 6.52 -24.63 20.42
CA SER A 150 5.09 -24.50 20.68
C SER A 150 4.51 -23.15 20.28
N GLU A 151 5.36 -22.16 20.02
CA GLU A 151 4.97 -20.79 19.76
C GLU A 151 5.08 -20.42 18.27
N SER A 152 4.46 -19.31 17.93
CA SER A 152 4.59 -18.68 16.62
C SER A 152 4.93 -17.21 16.77
N TYR A 153 5.83 -16.74 15.95
CA TYR A 153 6.38 -15.39 15.99
C TYR A 153 5.95 -14.63 14.76
N GLN A 154 5.71 -13.33 14.88
CA GLN A 154 5.18 -12.51 13.79
C GLN A 154 6.07 -11.29 13.54
N LEU A 155 6.37 -11.07 12.28
CA LEU A 155 6.95 -9.83 11.78
C LEU A 155 5.89 -9.13 10.92
N ARG A 156 5.37 -8.00 11.41
CA ARG A 156 4.27 -7.26 10.77
C ARG A 156 4.79 -6.07 9.98
N LEU A 157 4.29 -5.93 8.78
CA LEU A 157 4.60 -4.85 7.85
C LEU A 157 3.33 -4.06 7.58
N LYS A 158 3.27 -2.84 8.09
CA LYS A 158 1.97 -2.13 8.20
C LYS A 158 1.42 -1.61 6.86
N ASN A 159 2.25 -1.27 5.88
CA ASN A 159 1.74 -0.68 4.64
C ASN A 159 0.93 -1.64 3.78
N ASP A 160 1.33 -2.91 3.72
CA ASP A 160 0.66 -3.92 2.90
C ASP A 160 -0.19 -4.89 3.71
N ASN A 161 -0.36 -4.63 5.03
CA ASN A 161 -0.96 -5.58 5.97
C ASN A 161 -0.32 -6.98 5.91
N THR A 162 0.90 -7.08 5.41
CA THR A 162 1.63 -8.33 5.32
C THR A 162 2.15 -8.73 6.69
N VAL A 163 1.92 -9.98 7.05
CA VAL A 163 2.44 -10.60 8.27
C VAL A 163 3.29 -11.80 7.88
N LEU A 164 4.55 -11.79 8.26
CA LEU A 164 5.40 -12.97 8.18
C LEU A 164 5.27 -13.73 9.49
N VAL A 165 4.91 -15.01 9.41
CA VAL A 165 4.72 -15.88 10.57
C VAL A 165 5.78 -16.97 10.55
N LEU A 166 6.62 -16.97 11.58
CA LEU A 166 7.58 -18.03 11.84
C LEU A 166 6.98 -19.03 12.80
N SER A 167 6.96 -20.29 12.44
CA SER A 167 6.45 -21.39 13.27
C SER A 167 7.25 -22.67 13.04
N TYR A 168 7.21 -23.59 14.02
CA TYR A 168 7.85 -24.89 13.88
C TYR A 168 6.88 -25.91 13.28
N ASP A 169 7.26 -26.50 12.15
CA ASP A 169 6.50 -27.59 11.56
C ASP A 169 7.01 -28.94 12.08
N LYS A 170 6.14 -29.63 12.82
CA LYS A 170 6.45 -30.93 13.42
C LYS A 170 6.63 -32.05 12.39
N ASN A 171 6.05 -31.89 11.20
CA ASN A 171 6.13 -32.93 10.17
C ASN A 171 7.48 -32.91 9.46
N SER A 172 7.99 -31.72 9.16
CA SER A 172 9.30 -31.54 8.55
C SER A 172 10.43 -31.37 9.57
N GLU A 173 10.09 -31.25 10.86
CA GLU A 173 11.02 -30.95 11.97
C GLU A 173 11.87 -29.70 11.71
N ASN A 174 11.28 -28.69 11.06
CA ASN A 174 11.95 -27.46 10.67
C ASN A 174 11.12 -26.22 11.03
N TRP A 175 11.82 -25.10 11.16
CA TRP A 175 11.18 -23.82 11.22
C TRP A 175 10.77 -23.36 9.81
N ILE A 176 9.53 -22.91 9.69
CA ILE A 176 8.96 -22.43 8.45
C ILE A 176 8.48 -21.00 8.61
N LEU A 177 8.69 -20.20 7.58
CA LEU A 177 8.16 -18.87 7.47
C LEU A 177 7.07 -18.84 6.41
N THR A 178 5.91 -18.30 6.77
CA THR A 178 4.76 -18.13 5.88
C THR A 178 4.34 -16.67 5.80
N LYS A 179 3.85 -16.26 4.65
CA LYS A 179 3.25 -14.93 4.43
C LYS A 179 1.73 -15.03 4.60
N GLN A 180 1.15 -14.06 5.33
CA GLN A 180 -0.30 -13.90 5.53
C GLN A 180 -0.74 -12.48 5.16
#